data_0a39db2bf32d2251ca50470cf73cd113
#
_entry.id   0a39db2bf32d2251ca50470cf73cd113
#
_cell.length_a   1.000
_cell.length_b   1.000
_cell.length_c   1.000
_cell.angle_alpha   90.00
_cell.angle_beta   90.00
_cell.angle_gamma   90.00
#
_symmetry.space_group_name_H-M   'P 1'
#
loop_
_entity.id
_entity.type
_entity.pdbx_description
1 polymer ?
#
loop_
_entity_poly.entity_id
_entity_poly.type
_entity_poly.pdbx_seq_one_letter_code
_entity_poly.pdbx_strand_id
1 'polypeptide(L)'
;MCSSDLYSLGKTQRILGLLRAHTDRHAWLAPSAVALTNCYREQGIPLLATRSLSELKEGARLSGELVLAPPSFLSSPLARCLGGDYETAFASGWMAQSAERPGGNGAFSRGFPLSDHADWPALLRTIEETGAKRVYVQHRGNGALVRELRARGLAAFPLVKLAKEPSPQLSLLGAAGLR
;
A
#
# COMPACT_ATOMS: atom_id res chain seq x y z
N MET A 1 -2.23 -11.54 -9.17
CA MET A 1 -2.85 -10.21 -9.32
C MET A 1 -2.67 -9.47 -8.01
N CYS A 2 -1.71 -8.56 -7.91
CA CYS A 2 -1.67 -7.62 -6.81
C CYS A 2 -2.63 -6.50 -7.19
N SER A 3 -3.76 -6.44 -6.54
CA SER A 3 -4.55 -5.23 -6.50
C SER A 3 -3.68 -4.21 -5.76
N SER A 4 -3.21 -3.22 -6.46
CA SER A 4 -2.37 -2.19 -5.91
C SER A 4 -3.26 -1.20 -5.23
N ASP A 5 -3.31 -1.34 -4.08
CA ASP A 5 -4.10 -0.92 -3.00
C ASP A 5 -3.78 0.51 -2.63
N LEU A 6 -4.78 1.31 -2.43
CA LEU A 6 -4.69 2.39 -1.48
C LEU A 6 -4.52 1.72 -0.13
N TYR A 7 -3.26 1.41 0.22
CA TYR A 7 -2.98 0.84 1.53
C TYR A 7 -3.40 1.81 2.62
N SER A 8 -4.03 1.29 3.65
CA SER A 8 -4.41 2.07 4.83
C SER A 8 -3.20 2.72 5.50
N LEU A 9 -2.01 2.18 5.27
CA LEU A 9 -0.72 2.67 5.76
C LEU A 9 0.12 3.24 4.60
N GLY A 10 0.71 4.41 4.81
CA GLY A 10 1.67 5.08 3.94
C GLY A 10 0.99 5.91 2.87
N LYS A 11 0.38 5.29 1.87
CA LYS A 11 -0.18 5.98 0.71
C LYS A 11 -1.35 6.91 1.06
N THR A 12 -2.29 6.45 1.89
CA THR A 12 -3.39 7.28 2.37
C THR A 12 -2.87 8.55 3.06
N GLN A 13 -1.91 8.40 3.96
CA GLN A 13 -1.35 9.54 4.70
C GLN A 13 -0.56 10.48 3.76
N ARG A 14 0.19 9.93 2.79
CA ARG A 14 0.86 10.74 1.78
C ARG A 14 -0.12 11.56 0.94
N ILE A 15 -1.24 10.98 0.51
CA ILE A 15 -2.30 11.70 -0.20
C ILE A 15 -2.88 12.81 0.68
N LEU A 16 -3.19 12.54 1.94
CA LEU A 16 -3.70 13.54 2.87
C LEU A 16 -2.72 14.70 3.09
N GLY A 17 -1.42 14.41 3.17
CA GLY A 17 -0.37 15.42 3.25
C GLY A 17 -0.31 16.31 2.02
N LEU A 18 -0.39 15.73 0.82
CA LEU A 18 -0.38 16.46 -0.44
C LEU A 18 -1.64 17.31 -0.62
N LEU A 19 -2.81 16.75 -0.35
CA LEU A 19 -4.09 17.44 -0.54
C LEU A 19 -4.27 18.62 0.40
N ARG A 20 -3.63 18.62 1.56
CA ARG A 20 -3.69 19.74 2.53
C ARG A 20 -3.27 21.07 1.92
N ALA A 21 -2.38 21.08 0.92
CA ALA A 21 -1.95 22.31 0.22
C ALA A 21 -3.00 22.82 -0.79
N HIS A 22 -4.04 22.05 -1.09
CA HIS A 22 -4.98 22.34 -2.17
C HIS A 22 -6.43 22.51 -1.71
N THR A 23 -6.76 22.11 -0.47
CA THR A 23 -8.12 22.21 0.06
C THR A 23 -8.13 22.21 1.59
N ASP A 24 -9.09 22.92 2.17
CA ASP A 24 -9.40 22.90 3.61
C ASP A 24 -10.57 21.95 3.94
N ARG A 25 -11.17 21.32 2.92
CA ARG A 25 -12.25 20.35 3.12
C ARG A 25 -11.68 19.08 3.73
N HIS A 26 -12.46 18.42 4.59
CA HIS A 26 -12.07 17.12 5.12
C HIS A 26 -12.22 16.01 4.08
N ALA A 27 -11.49 14.91 4.28
CA ALA A 27 -11.66 13.66 3.55
C ALA A 27 -12.33 12.60 4.43
N TRP A 28 -13.17 11.76 3.84
CA TRP A 28 -13.71 10.58 4.50
C TRP A 28 -12.77 9.41 4.35
N LEU A 29 -12.48 8.72 5.43
CA LEU A 29 -11.58 7.56 5.45
C LEU A 29 -12.33 6.25 5.66
N ALA A 30 -11.90 5.22 4.95
CA ALA A 30 -12.26 3.87 5.34
C ALA A 30 -11.80 3.59 6.79
N PRO A 31 -12.58 2.86 7.59
CA PRO A 31 -12.27 2.62 9.01
C PRO A 31 -10.85 2.06 9.24
N SER A 32 -10.36 1.22 8.34
CA SER A 32 -9.02 0.64 8.40
C SER A 32 -7.87 1.66 8.35
N ALA A 33 -8.10 2.87 7.82
CA ALA A 33 -7.08 3.91 7.70
C ALA A 33 -7.06 4.88 8.88
N VAL A 34 -8.11 4.91 9.71
CA VAL A 34 -8.30 5.94 10.74
C VAL A 34 -7.21 5.88 11.81
N ALA A 35 -7.02 4.72 12.45
CA ALA A 35 -6.03 4.55 13.52
C ALA A 35 -4.61 4.88 13.04
N LEU A 36 -4.24 4.40 11.86
CA LEU A 36 -2.94 4.68 11.26
C LEU A 36 -2.75 6.17 10.96
N THR A 37 -3.80 6.85 10.47
CA THR A 37 -3.74 8.29 10.20
C THR A 37 -3.57 9.09 11.50
N ASN A 38 -4.20 8.66 12.59
CA ASN A 38 -4.02 9.30 13.89
C ASN A 38 -2.58 9.13 14.42
N CYS A 39 -1.96 7.96 14.26
CA CYS A 39 -0.54 7.78 14.61
C CYS A 39 0.37 8.80 13.90
N TYR A 40 0.12 9.09 12.61
CA TYR A 40 0.88 10.10 11.89
C TYR A 40 0.68 11.51 12.49
N ARG A 41 -0.55 11.87 12.88
CA ARG A 41 -0.84 13.15 13.53
C ARG A 41 -0.18 13.27 14.91
N GLU A 42 -0.19 12.21 15.69
CA GLU A 42 0.49 12.14 17.00
C GLU A 42 2.00 12.35 16.88
N GLN A 43 2.58 11.93 15.73
CA GLN A 43 3.99 12.22 15.41
C GLN A 43 4.21 13.63 14.81
N GLY A 44 3.21 14.50 14.84
CA GLY A 44 3.31 15.88 14.36
C GLY A 44 3.27 16.03 12.83
N ILE A 45 2.92 14.99 12.08
CA ILE A 45 2.82 15.06 10.62
C ILE A 45 1.53 15.77 10.23
N PRO A 46 1.60 16.93 9.53
CA PRO A 46 0.44 17.69 9.16
C PRO A 46 -0.32 17.01 8.01
N LEU A 47 -1.56 16.62 8.27
CA LEU A 47 -2.45 15.96 7.32
C LEU A 47 -3.76 16.72 7.18
N LEU A 48 -4.39 16.60 5.99
CA LEU A 48 -5.74 17.09 5.77
C LEU A 48 -6.70 16.56 6.84
N ALA A 49 -7.66 17.36 7.26
CA ALA A 49 -8.70 16.94 8.21
C ALA A 49 -9.46 15.72 7.67
N THR A 50 -9.82 14.79 8.54
CA THR A 50 -10.51 13.56 8.14
C THR A 50 -11.65 13.21 9.06
N ARG A 51 -12.63 12.48 8.52
CA ARG A 51 -13.74 11.84 9.24
C ARG A 51 -13.79 10.37 8.89
N SER A 52 -14.25 9.53 9.78
CA SER A 52 -14.42 8.10 9.52
C SER A 52 -15.74 7.81 8.81
N LEU A 53 -15.71 6.91 7.82
CA LEU A 53 -16.96 6.41 7.22
C LEU A 53 -17.85 5.65 8.21
N SER A 54 -17.29 5.19 9.34
CA SER A 54 -18.08 4.60 10.42
C SER A 54 -18.92 5.62 11.22
N GLU A 55 -18.65 6.92 11.06
CA GLU A 55 -19.44 7.99 11.69
C GLU A 55 -20.69 8.37 10.88
N LEU A 56 -20.82 7.81 9.66
CA LEU A 56 -21.97 8.09 8.82
C LEU A 56 -23.25 7.48 9.41
N LYS A 57 -24.29 8.29 9.43
CA LYS A 57 -25.63 7.81 9.77
C LYS A 57 -26.14 6.87 8.67
N GLU A 58 -26.97 5.92 9.04
CA GLU A 58 -27.61 5.04 8.07
C GLU A 58 -28.37 5.84 7.00
N GLY A 59 -28.20 5.47 5.74
CA GLY A 59 -28.80 6.18 4.59
C GLY A 59 -28.10 7.49 4.18
N ALA A 60 -27.06 7.94 4.86
CA ALA A 60 -26.29 9.12 4.47
C ALA A 60 -25.65 8.94 3.09
N ARG A 61 -25.57 10.04 2.33
CA ARG A 61 -24.92 10.13 1.02
C ARG A 61 -23.77 11.12 1.05
N LEU A 62 -22.69 10.77 0.36
CA LEU A 62 -21.46 11.58 0.27
C LEU A 62 -21.36 12.23 -1.12
N SER A 63 -22.35 13.04 -1.50
CA SER A 63 -22.30 13.77 -2.77
C SER A 63 -21.24 14.88 -2.71
N GLY A 64 -20.35 14.91 -3.69
CA GLY A 64 -19.30 15.92 -3.81
C GLY A 64 -18.21 15.85 -2.72
N GLU A 65 -18.15 14.75 -1.97
CA GLU A 65 -17.16 14.52 -0.92
C GLU A 65 -15.99 13.68 -1.43
N LEU A 66 -14.83 13.89 -0.82
CA LEU A 66 -13.64 13.07 -1.07
C LEU A 66 -13.64 11.85 -0.13
N VAL A 67 -13.55 10.67 -0.72
CA VAL A 67 -13.43 9.41 0.03
C VAL A 67 -12.10 8.75 -0.29
N LEU A 68 -11.32 8.41 0.72
CA LEU A 68 -10.08 7.64 0.60
C LEU A 68 -10.27 6.25 1.21
N ALA A 69 -10.21 5.24 0.37
CA ALA A 69 -10.49 3.86 0.76
C ALA A 69 -9.71 2.87 -0.11
N PRO A 70 -9.45 1.65 0.37
CA PRO A 70 -8.87 0.60 -0.45
C PRO A 70 -9.86 0.15 -1.55
N PRO A 71 -9.39 -0.40 -2.68
CA PRO A 71 -10.26 -0.85 -3.78
C PRO A 71 -11.37 -1.82 -3.34
N SER A 72 -11.10 -2.68 -2.37
CA SER A 72 -12.09 -3.58 -1.78
C SER A 72 -13.30 -2.86 -1.13
N PHE A 73 -13.16 -1.57 -0.84
CA PHE A 73 -14.25 -0.75 -0.33
C PHE A 73 -15.45 -0.70 -1.29
N LEU A 74 -15.20 -0.63 -2.60
CA LEU A 74 -16.26 -0.58 -3.60
C LEU A 74 -17.17 -1.82 -3.59
N SER A 75 -16.67 -2.96 -3.12
CA SER A 75 -17.44 -4.19 -2.94
C SER A 75 -18.06 -4.32 -1.54
N SER A 76 -17.86 -3.34 -0.67
CA SER A 76 -18.39 -3.37 0.69
C SER A 76 -19.78 -2.74 0.80
N PRO A 77 -20.59 -3.10 1.81
CA PRO A 77 -21.86 -2.44 2.07
C PRO A 77 -21.75 -0.92 2.29
N LEU A 78 -20.61 -0.46 2.84
CA LEU A 78 -20.36 0.97 3.07
C LEU A 78 -20.27 1.77 1.77
N ALA A 79 -19.94 1.16 0.64
CA ALA A 79 -19.90 1.86 -0.65
C ALA A 79 -21.26 2.44 -1.08
N ARG A 80 -22.36 1.98 -0.49
CA ARG A 80 -23.70 2.54 -0.72
C ARG A 80 -23.79 4.03 -0.38
N CYS A 81 -22.91 4.54 0.52
CA CYS A 81 -22.85 5.97 0.86
C CYS A 81 -22.41 6.85 -0.32
N LEU A 82 -21.73 6.29 -1.34
CA LEU A 82 -21.32 7.04 -2.52
C LEU A 82 -22.50 7.41 -3.43
N GLY A 83 -23.59 6.65 -3.37
CA GLY A 83 -24.71 6.82 -4.33
C GLY A 83 -24.40 6.20 -5.69
N GLY A 84 -25.04 6.73 -6.73
CA GLY A 84 -24.87 6.24 -8.11
C GLY A 84 -23.98 7.13 -8.99
N ASP A 85 -23.69 8.34 -8.53
CA ASP A 85 -22.93 9.35 -9.29
C ASP A 85 -21.62 9.68 -8.53
N TYR A 86 -20.57 8.93 -8.82
CA TYR A 86 -19.24 9.16 -8.28
C TYR A 86 -18.15 8.82 -9.29
N GLU A 87 -17.09 9.59 -9.27
CA GLU A 87 -15.86 9.26 -9.99
C GLU A 87 -14.91 8.45 -9.12
N THR A 88 -14.20 7.53 -9.75
CA THR A 88 -13.17 6.74 -9.11
C THR A 88 -11.78 7.16 -9.58
N ALA A 89 -10.84 7.24 -8.64
CA ALA A 89 -9.45 7.52 -8.95
C ALA A 89 -8.54 6.48 -8.28
N PHE A 90 -7.53 6.06 -9.02
CA PHE A 90 -6.58 5.06 -8.56
C PHE A 90 -5.19 5.67 -8.41
N ALA A 91 -4.64 5.64 -7.20
CA ALA A 91 -3.30 6.13 -6.91
C ALA A 91 -2.31 4.97 -6.79
N SER A 92 -1.40 4.83 -7.75
CA SER A 92 -0.44 3.73 -7.79
C SER A 92 0.79 4.11 -8.62
N GLY A 93 1.98 3.59 -8.26
CA GLY A 93 3.18 3.70 -9.07
C GLY A 93 3.02 3.10 -10.47
N TRP A 94 2.15 2.10 -10.64
CA TRP A 94 1.84 1.52 -11.95
C TRP A 94 1.19 2.49 -12.92
N MET A 95 0.56 3.54 -12.42
CA MET A 95 -0.06 4.57 -13.27
C MET A 95 0.96 5.38 -14.08
N ALA A 96 2.23 5.36 -13.70
CA ALA A 96 3.29 5.93 -14.52
C ALA A 96 3.50 5.19 -15.86
N GLN A 97 3.13 3.92 -15.92
CA GLN A 97 3.29 3.07 -17.11
C GLN A 97 1.98 2.85 -17.89
N SER A 98 0.85 3.18 -17.29
CA SER A 98 -0.49 2.83 -17.80
C SER A 98 -1.48 3.99 -17.67
N ALA A 99 -1.05 5.22 -18.00
CA ALA A 99 -1.86 6.43 -17.85
C ALA A 99 -3.21 6.37 -18.60
N GLU A 100 -3.31 5.57 -19.67
CA GLU A 100 -4.50 5.49 -20.53
C GLU A 100 -5.59 4.54 -20.01
N ARG A 101 -5.28 3.61 -19.09
CA ARG A 101 -6.27 2.66 -18.55
C ARG A 101 -6.02 2.36 -17.07
N PRO A 102 -6.47 3.23 -16.16
CA PRO A 102 -6.34 3.01 -14.74
C PRO A 102 -7.04 1.72 -14.30
N GLY A 103 -6.30 0.84 -13.63
CA GLY A 103 -6.89 -0.35 -12.99
C GLY A 103 -7.19 -1.53 -13.88
N GLY A 104 -6.59 -1.64 -15.07
CA GLY A 104 -6.82 -2.79 -15.98
C GLY A 104 -8.23 -2.90 -16.52
N ASN A 105 -9.04 -3.29 -16.93
CA ASN A 105 -10.43 -3.39 -17.38
C ASN A 105 -11.30 -2.13 -17.23
N GLY A 106 -10.72 -0.93 -17.07
CA GLY A 106 -11.51 0.30 -16.92
C GLY A 106 -12.24 0.45 -15.59
N ALA A 107 -11.72 -0.19 -14.53
CA ALA A 107 -12.34 -0.17 -13.21
C ALA A 107 -12.32 1.21 -12.52
N PHE A 108 -11.47 2.14 -12.99
CA PHE A 108 -11.33 3.48 -12.43
C PHE A 108 -11.41 4.54 -13.53
N SER A 109 -12.00 5.70 -13.21
CA SER A 109 -12.14 6.81 -14.14
C SER A 109 -10.82 7.55 -14.39
N ARG A 110 -9.94 7.59 -13.37
CA ARG A 110 -8.65 8.30 -13.42
C ARG A 110 -7.55 7.52 -12.73
N GLY A 111 -6.29 7.71 -13.16
CA GLY A 111 -5.09 7.17 -12.56
C GLY A 111 -4.10 8.28 -12.16
N PHE A 112 -3.53 8.19 -10.97
CA PHE A 112 -2.47 9.08 -10.49
C PHE A 112 -1.19 8.28 -10.24
N PRO A 113 -0.04 8.66 -10.84
CA PRO A 113 1.23 8.00 -10.59
C PRO A 113 1.77 8.41 -9.21
N LEU A 114 1.31 7.74 -8.19
CA LEU A 114 1.72 7.96 -6.80
C LEU A 114 2.14 6.64 -6.15
N SER A 115 3.38 6.58 -5.68
CA SER A 115 3.93 5.43 -4.96
C SER A 115 4.52 5.87 -3.62
N ASP A 116 4.32 5.07 -2.60
CA ASP A 116 4.97 5.13 -1.30
C ASP A 116 6.16 4.16 -1.19
N HIS A 117 6.43 3.42 -2.25
CA HIS A 117 7.60 2.56 -2.35
C HIS A 117 8.83 3.37 -2.76
N ALA A 118 9.99 2.94 -2.30
CA ALA A 118 11.25 3.44 -2.81
C ALA A 118 11.35 3.16 -4.33
N ASP A 119 11.85 4.14 -5.08
CA ASP A 119 12.25 3.92 -6.46
C ASP A 119 13.55 3.09 -6.53
N TRP A 120 13.94 2.71 -7.74
CA TRP A 120 15.13 1.89 -7.94
C TRP A 120 16.42 2.52 -7.38
N PRO A 121 16.73 3.80 -7.63
CA PRO A 121 17.89 4.44 -7.03
C PRO A 121 17.83 4.53 -5.50
N ALA A 122 16.67 4.85 -4.93
CA ALA A 122 16.49 4.92 -3.48
C ALA A 122 16.64 3.54 -2.83
N LEU A 123 16.10 2.48 -3.46
CA LEU A 123 16.24 1.12 -2.97
C LEU A 123 17.72 0.68 -2.92
N LEU A 124 18.46 0.93 -3.98
CA LEU A 124 19.89 0.61 -4.05
C LEU A 124 20.69 1.39 -3.01
N ARG A 125 20.45 2.71 -2.89
CA ARG A 125 21.07 3.56 -1.88
C ARG A 125 20.78 3.06 -0.47
N THR A 126 19.53 2.71 -0.16
CA THR A 126 19.17 2.16 1.15
C THR A 126 19.95 0.88 1.46
N ILE A 127 20.10 -0.03 0.50
CA ILE A 127 20.89 -1.24 0.69
C ILE A 127 22.36 -0.91 0.96
N GLU A 128 22.95 0.01 0.21
CA GLU A 128 24.32 0.46 0.40
C GLU A 128 24.54 1.09 1.80
N GLU A 129 23.63 1.98 2.22
CA GLU A 129 23.66 2.65 3.52
C GLU A 129 23.56 1.68 4.71
N THR A 130 22.94 0.51 4.55
CA THR A 130 22.90 -0.51 5.60
C THR A 130 24.27 -1.15 5.88
N GLY A 131 25.23 -1.06 4.96
CA GLY A 131 26.51 -1.75 5.03
C GLY A 131 26.40 -3.28 5.02
N ALA A 132 25.25 -3.83 4.65
CA ALA A 132 25.00 -5.26 4.67
C ALA A 132 25.89 -6.01 3.68
N LYS A 133 26.59 -7.04 4.13
CA LYS A 133 27.43 -7.91 3.27
C LYS A 133 26.62 -8.96 2.53
N ARG A 134 25.42 -9.28 3.01
CA ARG A 134 24.50 -10.26 2.43
C ARG A 134 23.10 -9.67 2.35
N VAL A 135 22.44 -9.79 1.20
CA VAL A 135 21.09 -9.27 0.96
C VAL A 135 20.19 -10.40 0.48
N TYR A 136 19.07 -10.59 1.15
CA TYR A 136 18.04 -11.56 0.77
C TYR A 136 16.84 -10.81 0.21
N VAL A 137 16.49 -11.10 -1.04
CA VAL A 137 15.44 -10.39 -1.76
C VAL A 137 14.16 -11.24 -1.78
N GLN A 138 13.13 -10.75 -1.10
CA GLN A 138 11.81 -11.36 -1.05
C GLN A 138 10.88 -10.66 -2.04
N HIS A 139 10.93 -11.02 -3.30
CA HIS A 139 9.94 -10.56 -4.26
C HIS A 139 9.87 -11.51 -5.46
N ARG A 140 8.66 -11.65 -6.04
CA ARG A 140 8.42 -12.46 -7.25
C ARG A 140 8.86 -11.74 -8.54
N GLY A 141 9.80 -10.83 -8.47
CA GLY A 141 10.35 -10.19 -9.66
C GLY A 141 11.22 -11.13 -10.51
N ASN A 142 11.62 -10.68 -11.68
CA ASN A 142 12.53 -11.36 -12.59
C ASN A 142 13.98 -11.47 -12.06
N GLY A 143 14.18 -11.22 -10.76
CA GLY A 143 15.48 -11.24 -10.11
C GLY A 143 16.39 -10.04 -10.46
N ALA A 144 15.84 -8.97 -11.01
CA ALA A 144 16.62 -7.78 -11.41
C ALA A 144 17.45 -7.22 -10.25
N LEU A 145 16.85 -7.06 -9.07
CA LEU A 145 17.56 -6.55 -7.88
C LEU A 145 18.70 -7.48 -7.46
N VAL A 146 18.48 -8.81 -7.47
CA VAL A 146 19.54 -9.78 -7.14
C VAL A 146 20.71 -9.68 -8.14
N ARG A 147 20.42 -9.54 -9.44
CA ARG A 147 21.45 -9.40 -10.47
C ARG A 147 22.23 -8.10 -10.31
N GLU A 148 21.54 -6.99 -10.08
CA GLU A 148 22.17 -5.67 -9.88
C GLU A 148 23.07 -5.65 -8.65
N LEU A 149 22.59 -6.18 -7.52
CA LEU A 149 23.39 -6.23 -6.30
C LEU A 149 24.64 -7.11 -6.45
N ARG A 150 24.52 -8.21 -7.18
CA ARG A 150 25.70 -9.06 -7.50
C ARG A 150 26.67 -8.35 -8.43
N ALA A 151 26.20 -7.60 -9.41
CA ALA A 151 27.04 -6.79 -10.29
C ALA A 151 27.81 -5.71 -9.52
N ARG A 152 27.26 -5.22 -8.39
CA ARG A 152 27.92 -4.31 -7.44
C ARG A 152 28.81 -5.01 -6.41
N GLY A 153 29.01 -6.32 -6.52
CA GLY A 153 29.87 -7.10 -5.62
C GLY A 153 29.21 -7.52 -4.30
N LEU A 154 27.90 -7.35 -4.15
CA LEU A 154 27.19 -7.79 -2.95
C LEU A 154 26.74 -9.26 -3.06
N ALA A 155 26.82 -10.00 -1.95
CA ALA A 155 26.27 -11.35 -1.88
C ALA A 155 24.73 -11.28 -1.77
N ALA A 156 24.03 -11.37 -2.92
CA ALA A 156 22.58 -11.26 -2.99
C ALA A 156 21.91 -12.59 -3.39
N PHE A 157 20.82 -12.95 -2.70
CA PHE A 157 20.11 -14.21 -2.83
C PHE A 157 18.59 -14.00 -2.89
N PRO A 158 17.85 -14.78 -3.71
CA PRO A 158 16.39 -14.79 -3.60
C PRO A 158 15.97 -15.55 -2.34
N LEU A 159 15.13 -14.95 -1.50
CA LEU A 159 14.66 -15.52 -0.23
C LEU A 159 13.83 -16.81 -0.43
N VAL A 160 13.17 -16.97 -1.59
CA VAL A 160 12.31 -18.13 -1.90
C VAL A 160 13.07 -19.47 -1.80
N LYS A 161 14.39 -19.48 -1.95
CA LYS A 161 15.21 -20.70 -1.82
C LYS A 161 15.47 -21.11 -0.35
N LEU A 162 15.36 -20.17 0.59
CA LEU A 162 15.57 -20.46 2.03
C LEU A 162 14.30 -21.01 2.69
N ALA A 163 13.12 -20.71 2.14
CA ALA A 163 11.86 -21.19 2.68
C ALA A 163 11.59 -22.70 2.43
N LYS A 164 12.48 -23.39 1.71
CA LYS A 164 12.38 -24.83 1.44
C LYS A 164 13.18 -25.72 2.41
N GLU A 165 13.97 -25.13 3.29
CA GLU A 165 14.59 -25.91 4.35
C GLU A 165 13.59 -26.03 5.51
N PRO A 166 13.28 -27.27 5.99
CA PRO A 166 12.39 -27.44 7.13
C PRO A 166 13.02 -26.74 8.35
N SER A 167 12.26 -25.80 8.91
CA SER A 167 12.66 -25.12 10.14
C SER A 167 12.93 -26.16 11.22
N PRO A 168 14.06 -26.11 11.94
CA PRO A 168 14.33 -27.02 13.06
C PRO A 168 13.26 -27.01 14.16
N GLN A 169 12.46 -25.97 14.24
CA GLN A 169 11.33 -25.86 15.18
C GLN A 169 10.14 -26.77 14.87
N LEU A 170 9.94 -27.18 13.62
CA LEU A 170 8.85 -28.10 13.26
C LEU A 170 9.16 -29.57 13.62
N SER A 171 10.41 -29.94 13.81
CA SER A 171 10.82 -31.29 14.21
C SER A 171 10.59 -31.58 15.70
N LEU A 172 10.49 -30.55 16.54
CA LEU A 172 10.24 -30.70 17.99
C LEU A 172 8.77 -30.97 18.34
N LEU A 173 7.82 -30.62 17.46
CA LEU A 173 6.39 -30.87 17.66
C LEU A 173 5.95 -32.25 17.19
N GLY A 174 6.76 -32.95 16.42
CA GLY A 174 6.48 -34.32 15.92
C GLY A 174 6.87 -35.45 16.86
N ALA A 175 7.62 -35.19 17.94
CA ALA A 175 8.14 -36.23 18.83
C ALA A 175 7.37 -36.38 20.17
N ALA A 176 6.32 -35.61 20.41
CA ALA A 176 5.55 -35.62 21.66
C ALA A 176 4.17 -36.28 21.59
N GLY A 177 3.96 -37.12 20.60
CA GLY A 177 2.66 -37.82 20.49
C GLY A 177 2.82 -39.27 20.14
N LEU A 178 3.21 -40.13 21.11
CA LEU A 178 2.89 -41.58 21.18
C LEU A 178 3.51 -42.20 22.44
N ARG A 179 2.75 -42.15 23.54
CA ARG A 179 2.68 -43.23 24.52
C ARG A 179 1.38 -43.10 25.33
#